data_90b86f08b6d5ee0e9a4b2c66d3b10b84
#
_entry.id   90b86f08b6d5ee0e9a4b2c66d3b10b84
#
_cell.length_a   1.000
_cell.length_b   1.000
_cell.length_c   1.000
_cell.angle_alpha   90.00
_cell.angle_beta   90.00
_cell.angle_gamma   90.00
#
_symmetry.space_group_name_H-M   'P 1'
#
loop_
_entity.id
_entity.type
_entity.pdbx_description
1 polymer ?
#
loop_
_entity_poly.entity_id
_entity_poly.type
_entity_poly.pdbx_seq_one_letter_code
_entity_poly.pdbx_strand_id
1 'polypeptide(L)'
;MASVSERTFIAIKPDGVQRGLVGEIIKRFEQKGLKLVAMKLIHASEDLLKEHYIDLKDRPFYDGLVQYMHSGPVVAMVWEGLNVVKTGRLMLGETNPVDSKPGTIRGDLCVQVGRNIIHGSDSVESAETEISLWFTPEELVDYRSCAHEWIYE
;
A
#
# COMPACT_ATOMS: atom_id res chain seq x y z
N MET A 1 -24.00 0.61 -8.10
CA MET A 1 -23.06 -0.36 -8.69
C MET A 1 -21.64 -0.03 -8.28
N ALA A 2 -20.87 -1.02 -7.83
CA ALA A 2 -19.50 -0.79 -7.43
C ALA A 2 -18.64 -0.47 -8.65
N SER A 3 -17.70 0.46 -8.49
CA SER A 3 -16.81 0.90 -9.57
C SER A 3 -15.59 0.00 -9.68
N VAL A 4 -15.25 -0.42 -10.89
CA VAL A 4 -13.99 -1.11 -11.19
C VAL A 4 -12.80 -0.14 -11.26
N SER A 5 -13.07 1.17 -11.14
CA SER A 5 -12.05 2.23 -11.18
C SER A 5 -11.63 2.74 -9.80
N GLU A 6 -12.09 2.10 -8.75
CA GLU A 6 -11.65 2.45 -7.39
C GLU A 6 -10.14 2.24 -7.27
N ARG A 7 -9.47 3.13 -6.56
CA ARG A 7 -8.01 3.08 -6.39
C ARG A 7 -7.64 3.07 -4.92
N THR A 8 -6.53 2.41 -4.62
CA THR A 8 -5.97 2.38 -3.27
C THR A 8 -4.48 2.70 -3.31
N PHE A 9 -3.96 3.24 -2.21
CA PHE A 9 -2.54 3.48 -2.03
C PHE A 9 -1.93 2.33 -1.24
N ILE A 10 -0.90 1.72 -1.80
CA ILE A 10 -0.13 0.64 -1.16
C ILE A 10 1.33 1.07 -1.10
N ALA A 11 1.94 0.99 0.06
CA ALA A 11 3.36 1.28 0.22
C ALA A 11 4.08 0.10 0.83
N ILE A 12 5.17 -0.32 0.20
CA ILE A 12 6.09 -1.30 0.77
C ILE A 12 7.07 -0.52 1.63
N LYS A 13 7.06 -0.80 2.94
CA LYS A 13 7.86 -0.09 3.92
C LYS A 13 9.35 -0.43 3.81
N PRO A 14 10.25 0.34 4.44
CA PRO A 14 11.68 0.10 4.30
C PRO A 14 12.13 -1.33 4.61
N ASP A 15 11.53 -1.96 5.60
CA ASP A 15 11.85 -3.36 5.93
C ASP A 15 11.45 -4.32 4.81
N GLY A 16 10.32 -4.10 4.16
CA GLY A 16 9.90 -4.91 3.00
C GLY A 16 10.86 -4.75 1.84
N VAL A 17 11.32 -3.53 1.58
CA VAL A 17 12.31 -3.26 0.53
C VAL A 17 13.65 -3.92 0.85
N GLN A 18 14.16 -3.72 2.07
CA GLN A 18 15.45 -4.28 2.49
C GLN A 18 15.45 -5.80 2.53
N ARG A 19 14.32 -6.41 2.84
CA ARG A 19 14.19 -7.87 2.86
C ARG A 19 14.00 -8.49 1.46
N GLY A 20 13.93 -7.67 0.41
CA GLY A 20 13.76 -8.17 -0.95
C GLY A 20 12.37 -8.72 -1.26
N LEU A 21 11.34 -8.17 -0.61
CA LEU A 21 9.96 -8.66 -0.74
C LEU A 21 9.14 -7.89 -1.80
N VAL A 22 9.73 -6.91 -2.46
CA VAL A 22 9.02 -6.06 -3.43
C VAL A 22 8.34 -6.90 -4.52
N GLY A 23 9.09 -7.78 -5.15
CA GLY A 23 8.57 -8.61 -6.25
C GLY A 23 7.45 -9.54 -5.81
N GLU A 24 7.58 -10.17 -4.66
CA GLU A 24 6.54 -11.07 -4.12
C GLU A 24 5.24 -10.32 -3.84
N ILE A 25 5.33 -9.13 -3.28
CA ILE A 25 4.16 -8.32 -2.97
C ILE A 25 3.46 -7.86 -4.25
N ILE A 26 4.21 -7.34 -5.22
CA ILE A 26 3.65 -6.92 -6.51
C ILE A 26 2.97 -8.10 -7.20
N LYS A 27 3.62 -9.26 -7.20
CA LYS A 27 3.10 -10.48 -7.79
C LYS A 27 1.72 -10.83 -7.21
N ARG A 28 1.54 -10.73 -5.90
CA ARG A 28 0.27 -11.05 -5.25
C ARG A 28 -0.85 -10.12 -5.72
N PHE A 29 -0.59 -8.82 -5.84
CA PHE A 29 -1.58 -7.87 -6.34
C PHE A 29 -1.93 -8.12 -7.80
N GLU A 30 -0.94 -8.40 -8.63
CA GLU A 30 -1.15 -8.72 -10.04
C GLU A 30 -1.91 -10.03 -10.23
N GLN A 31 -1.57 -11.06 -9.47
CA GLN A 31 -2.27 -12.36 -9.52
C GLN A 31 -3.74 -12.25 -9.12
N LYS A 32 -4.06 -11.33 -8.21
CA LYS A 32 -5.44 -11.09 -7.80
C LYS A 32 -6.29 -10.51 -8.94
N GLY A 33 -5.66 -9.89 -9.92
CA GLY A 33 -6.34 -9.22 -11.02
C GLY A 33 -6.44 -7.71 -10.87
N LEU A 34 -5.72 -7.13 -9.92
CA LEU A 34 -5.70 -5.69 -9.72
C LEU A 34 -4.72 -5.05 -10.72
N LYS A 35 -5.01 -3.80 -11.11
CA LYS A 35 -4.23 -3.08 -12.11
C LYS A 35 -3.29 -2.07 -11.46
N LEU A 36 -2.01 -2.15 -11.79
CA LEU A 36 -1.02 -1.20 -11.32
C LEU A 36 -1.16 0.11 -12.11
N VAL A 37 -1.35 1.22 -11.42
CA VAL A 37 -1.58 2.54 -12.02
C VAL A 37 -0.38 3.45 -11.83
N ALA A 38 0.34 3.31 -10.73
CA ALA A 38 1.55 4.09 -10.45
C ALA A 38 2.45 3.31 -9.51
N MET A 39 3.76 3.53 -9.66
CA MET A 39 4.76 2.92 -8.80
C MET A 39 6.03 3.76 -8.83
N LYS A 40 6.63 3.98 -7.66
CA LYS A 40 7.94 4.59 -7.58
C LYS A 40 8.70 4.13 -6.35
N LEU A 41 10.01 4.02 -6.49
CA LEU A 41 10.93 3.81 -5.37
C LEU A 41 11.36 5.19 -4.89
N ILE A 42 11.11 5.51 -3.63
CA ILE A 42 11.33 6.84 -3.08
C ILE A 42 11.88 6.76 -1.66
N HIS A 43 12.89 7.60 -1.37
CA HIS A 43 13.28 7.88 0.00
C HIS A 43 12.40 9.05 0.47
N ALA A 44 11.35 8.72 1.21
CA ALA A 44 10.37 9.72 1.62
C ALA A 44 10.98 10.74 2.59
N SER A 45 10.64 12.01 2.39
CA SER A 45 11.08 13.07 3.30
C SER A 45 10.32 12.98 4.63
N GLU A 46 10.90 13.54 5.69
CA GLU A 46 10.21 13.61 6.97
C GLU A 46 8.90 14.40 6.86
N ASP A 47 8.90 15.49 6.07
CA ASP A 47 7.71 16.31 5.89
C ASP A 47 6.57 15.53 5.23
N LEU A 48 6.88 14.74 4.20
CA LEU A 48 5.91 13.87 3.55
C LEU A 48 5.33 12.85 4.55
N LEU A 49 6.19 12.23 5.34
CA LEU A 49 5.78 11.21 6.30
C LEU A 49 4.96 11.79 7.45
N LYS A 50 5.31 12.98 7.90
CA LYS A 50 4.54 13.68 8.93
C LYS A 50 3.13 14.00 8.44
N GLU A 51 3.00 14.39 7.19
CA GLU A 51 1.70 14.64 6.58
C GLU A 51 0.91 13.34 6.39
N HIS A 52 1.58 12.28 5.94
CA HIS A 52 0.96 10.97 5.76
C HIS A 52 0.38 10.41 7.07
N TYR A 53 1.11 10.59 8.17
CA TYR A 53 0.71 10.12 9.50
C TYR A 53 0.10 11.21 10.38
N ILE A 54 -0.40 12.30 9.77
CA ILE A 54 -0.88 13.47 10.52
C ILE A 54 -1.93 13.13 11.59
N ASP A 55 -2.78 12.14 11.32
CA ASP A 55 -3.83 11.73 12.26
C ASP A 55 -3.26 11.05 13.51
N LEU A 56 -1.99 10.68 13.50
CA LEU A 56 -1.29 10.03 14.60
C LEU A 56 -0.34 10.96 15.35
N LYS A 57 -0.33 12.25 15.02
CA LYS A 57 0.67 13.21 15.52
C LYS A 57 0.74 13.32 17.04
N ASP A 58 -0.35 13.04 17.73
CA ASP A 58 -0.42 13.10 19.20
C ASP A 58 -0.13 11.75 19.87
N ARG A 59 0.17 10.71 19.09
CA ARG A 59 0.49 9.39 19.61
C ARG A 59 1.97 9.29 20.03
N PRO A 60 2.28 8.57 21.14
CA PRO A 60 3.66 8.44 21.60
C PRO A 60 4.61 7.83 20.56
N PHE A 61 4.09 6.96 19.68
CA PHE A 61 4.91 6.28 18.67
C PHE A 61 5.11 7.09 17.38
N TYR A 62 4.51 8.30 17.27
CA TYR A 62 4.53 9.08 16.03
C TYR A 62 5.93 9.36 15.51
N ASP A 63 6.81 9.91 16.37
CA ASP A 63 8.17 10.25 15.96
C ASP A 63 8.97 9.02 15.54
N GLY A 64 8.81 7.92 16.27
CA GLY A 64 9.47 6.66 15.94
C GLY A 64 8.99 6.09 14.61
N LEU A 65 7.70 6.20 14.33
CA LEU A 65 7.12 5.75 13.06
C LEU A 65 7.64 6.56 11.88
N VAL A 66 7.71 7.89 12.02
CA VAL A 66 8.26 8.77 10.98
C VAL A 66 9.73 8.44 10.73
N GLN A 67 10.53 8.27 11.78
CA GLN A 67 11.95 7.93 11.64
C GLN A 67 12.14 6.56 10.99
N TYR A 68 11.35 5.57 11.38
CA TYR A 68 11.39 4.25 10.76
C TYR A 68 11.08 4.33 9.26
N MET A 69 10.02 5.00 8.88
CA MET A 69 9.63 5.13 7.47
C MET A 69 10.63 5.96 6.66
N HIS A 70 11.36 6.86 7.31
CA HIS A 70 12.41 7.68 6.71
C HIS A 70 13.77 6.97 6.66
N SER A 71 13.91 5.84 7.34
CA SER A 71 15.22 5.16 7.49
C SER A 71 15.71 4.46 6.24
N GLY A 72 14.90 4.32 5.21
CA GLY A 72 15.28 3.69 3.96
C GLY A 72 14.24 3.94 2.88
N PRO A 73 14.48 3.44 1.66
CA PRO A 73 13.54 3.62 0.56
C PRO A 73 12.25 2.83 0.76
N VAL A 74 11.17 3.36 0.22
CA VAL A 74 9.85 2.71 0.18
C VAL A 74 9.42 2.58 -1.27
N VAL A 75 8.57 1.60 -1.56
CA VAL A 75 7.91 1.50 -2.87
C VAL A 75 6.48 1.97 -2.69
N ALA A 76 6.16 3.12 -3.27
CA ALA A 76 4.81 3.69 -3.26
C ALA A 76 4.08 3.25 -4.53
N MET A 77 2.84 2.77 -4.36
CA MET A 77 2.06 2.22 -5.48
C MET A 77 0.60 2.67 -5.40
N VAL A 78 -0.03 2.73 -6.58
CA VAL A 78 -1.48 2.87 -6.70
C VAL A 78 -2.01 1.68 -7.48
N TRP A 79 -2.96 0.98 -6.89
CA TRP A 79 -3.64 -0.17 -7.49
C TRP A 79 -5.12 0.15 -7.71
N GLU A 80 -5.66 -0.34 -8.82
CA GLU A 80 -7.04 -0.07 -9.23
C GLU A 80 -7.80 -1.37 -9.42
N GLY A 81 -9.07 -1.40 -9.02
CA GLY A 81 -9.93 -2.55 -9.22
C GLY A 81 -11.21 -2.45 -8.40
N LEU A 82 -12.11 -3.39 -8.65
CA LEU A 82 -13.39 -3.49 -7.93
C LEU A 82 -13.11 -3.71 -6.44
N ASN A 83 -13.65 -2.83 -5.59
CA ASN A 83 -13.51 -2.91 -4.13
C ASN A 83 -12.03 -3.00 -3.68
N VAL A 84 -11.12 -2.35 -4.40
CA VAL A 84 -9.68 -2.52 -4.20
C VAL A 84 -9.21 -2.09 -2.81
N VAL A 85 -9.84 -1.09 -2.19
CA VAL A 85 -9.45 -0.66 -0.84
C VAL A 85 -9.68 -1.80 0.15
N LYS A 86 -10.88 -2.37 0.15
CA LYS A 86 -11.22 -3.49 1.03
C LYS A 86 -10.41 -4.73 0.71
N THR A 87 -10.33 -5.09 -0.57
CA THR A 87 -9.58 -6.25 -1.03
C THR A 87 -8.10 -6.12 -0.68
N GLY A 88 -7.53 -4.94 -0.89
CA GLY A 88 -6.14 -4.67 -0.54
C GLY A 88 -5.88 -4.91 0.95
N ARG A 89 -6.75 -4.40 1.81
CA ARG A 89 -6.62 -4.61 3.27
C ARG A 89 -6.73 -6.08 3.64
N LEU A 90 -7.63 -6.82 3.02
CA LEU A 90 -7.77 -8.27 3.26
C LEU A 90 -6.51 -9.02 2.82
N MET A 91 -5.90 -8.62 1.71
CA MET A 91 -4.66 -9.21 1.22
C MET A 91 -3.47 -8.94 2.15
N LEU A 92 -3.41 -7.74 2.73
CA LEU A 92 -2.36 -7.38 3.69
C LEU A 92 -2.43 -8.22 4.97
N GLY A 93 -3.61 -8.48 5.46
CA GLY A 93 -3.87 -9.05 6.78
C GLY A 93 -4.05 -7.97 7.84
N GLU A 94 -4.07 -8.39 9.10
CA GLU A 94 -4.23 -7.49 10.23
C GLU A 94 -2.96 -6.66 10.46
N THR A 95 -3.10 -5.51 11.13
CA THR A 95 -1.94 -4.65 11.45
C THR A 95 -0.88 -5.41 12.23
N ASN A 96 -1.30 -6.24 13.18
CA ASN A 96 -0.37 -7.09 13.92
C ASN A 96 -0.21 -8.43 13.18
N PRO A 97 1.01 -8.82 12.79
CA PRO A 97 1.26 -10.09 12.11
C PRO A 97 0.77 -11.31 12.87
N VAL A 98 0.79 -11.28 14.20
CA VAL A 98 0.31 -12.39 15.04
C VAL A 98 -1.16 -12.69 14.79
N ASP A 99 -1.96 -11.66 14.50
CA ASP A 99 -3.39 -11.78 14.25
C ASP A 99 -3.70 -12.01 12.78
N SER A 100 -2.68 -11.99 11.92
CA SER A 100 -2.85 -12.15 10.47
C SER A 100 -2.88 -13.62 10.10
N LYS A 101 -3.85 -14.00 9.28
CA LYS A 101 -4.02 -15.38 8.84
C LYS A 101 -2.95 -15.75 7.81
N PRO A 102 -2.52 -17.03 7.79
CA PRO A 102 -1.72 -17.54 6.68
C PRO A 102 -2.42 -17.27 5.34
N GLY A 103 -1.64 -16.95 4.31
CA GLY A 103 -2.16 -16.54 3.01
C GLY A 103 -2.21 -15.03 2.85
N THR A 104 -2.26 -14.28 3.92
CA THR A 104 -2.13 -12.81 3.87
C THR A 104 -0.65 -12.44 3.80
N ILE A 105 -0.37 -11.23 3.32
CA ILE A 105 1.01 -10.77 3.19
C ILE A 105 1.70 -10.74 4.55
N ARG A 106 1.07 -10.14 5.56
CA ARG A 106 1.66 -10.08 6.90
C ARG A 106 1.68 -11.43 7.60
N GLY A 107 0.65 -12.26 7.37
CA GLY A 107 0.61 -13.60 7.95
C GLY A 107 1.72 -14.50 7.43
N ASP A 108 2.10 -14.35 6.17
CA ASP A 108 3.14 -15.16 5.54
C ASP A 108 4.55 -14.59 5.74
N LEU A 109 4.70 -13.27 5.83
CA LEU A 109 6.00 -12.62 5.67
C LEU A 109 6.46 -11.80 6.87
N CYS A 110 5.62 -11.61 7.88
CA CYS A 110 5.92 -10.76 9.04
C CYS A 110 5.83 -11.50 10.37
N VAL A 111 6.56 -11.00 11.37
CA VAL A 111 6.61 -11.57 12.72
C VAL A 111 6.20 -10.55 13.77
N GLN A 112 6.61 -9.28 13.64
CA GLN A 112 6.39 -8.23 14.64
C GLN A 112 5.64 -7.04 14.04
N VAL A 113 4.76 -6.42 14.85
CA VAL A 113 3.94 -5.28 14.41
C VAL A 113 4.79 -4.08 13.98
N GLY A 114 5.91 -3.83 14.66
CA GLY A 114 6.81 -2.72 14.31
C GLY A 114 7.58 -2.91 13.00
N ARG A 115 7.52 -4.10 12.42
CA ARG A 115 8.16 -4.45 11.14
C ARG A 115 7.18 -5.25 10.31
N ASN A 116 6.07 -4.60 9.92
CA ASN A 116 4.97 -5.28 9.22
C ASN A 116 4.92 -5.00 7.72
N ILE A 117 6.01 -4.53 7.15
CA ILE A 117 6.44 -4.46 5.75
C ILE A 117 5.57 -3.65 4.78
N ILE A 118 4.31 -3.43 5.04
CA ILE A 118 3.39 -2.88 4.02
C ILE A 118 2.31 -2.00 4.67
N HIS A 119 1.87 -1.00 3.92
CA HIS A 119 0.76 -0.12 4.26
C HIS A 119 -0.30 -0.21 3.17
N GLY A 120 -1.56 -0.19 3.54
CA GLY A 120 -2.69 -0.03 2.62
C GLY A 120 -3.70 0.94 3.19
N SER A 121 -4.31 1.74 2.32
CA SER A 121 -5.36 2.68 2.73
C SER A 121 -6.52 1.94 3.39
N ASP A 122 -7.13 2.55 4.41
CA ASP A 122 -8.19 1.92 5.19
C ASP A 122 -9.61 2.31 4.73
N SER A 123 -9.72 3.28 3.84
CA SER A 123 -11.00 3.71 3.26
C SER A 123 -10.75 4.37 1.89
N VAL A 124 -11.82 4.52 1.13
CA VAL A 124 -11.75 5.23 -0.17
C VAL A 124 -11.29 6.67 0.05
N GLU A 125 -11.79 7.33 1.09
CA GLU A 125 -11.39 8.70 1.42
C GLU A 125 -9.91 8.79 1.78
N SER A 126 -9.40 7.89 2.62
CA SER A 126 -7.98 7.82 2.95
C SER A 126 -7.13 7.55 1.71
N ALA A 127 -7.61 6.66 0.84
CA ALA A 127 -6.91 6.34 -0.41
C ALA A 127 -6.74 7.57 -1.29
N GLU A 128 -7.80 8.35 -1.47
CA GLU A 128 -7.75 9.57 -2.28
C GLU A 128 -6.74 10.57 -1.71
N THR A 129 -6.77 10.77 -0.39
CA THR A 129 -5.84 11.67 0.30
C THR A 129 -4.40 11.20 0.15
N GLU A 130 -4.15 9.93 0.40
CA GLU A 130 -2.79 9.35 0.33
C GLU A 130 -2.23 9.37 -1.09
N ILE A 131 -3.05 9.01 -2.08
CA ILE A 131 -2.64 9.07 -3.49
C ILE A 131 -2.23 10.49 -3.88
N SER A 132 -3.04 11.50 -3.51
CA SER A 132 -2.75 12.89 -3.81
C SER A 132 -1.50 13.41 -3.11
N LEU A 133 -1.18 12.87 -1.94
CA LEU A 133 0.01 13.25 -1.17
C LEU A 133 1.29 12.68 -1.79
N TRP A 134 1.25 11.44 -2.25
CA TRP A 134 2.44 10.73 -2.75
C TRP A 134 2.67 10.86 -4.24
N PHE A 135 1.63 11.16 -5.02
CA PHE A 135 1.71 11.19 -6.49
C PHE A 135 1.08 12.47 -7.04
N THR A 136 1.65 12.97 -8.12
CA THR A 136 0.98 13.99 -8.94
C THR A 136 0.00 13.29 -9.89
N PRO A 137 -1.03 14.00 -10.40
CA PRO A 137 -1.94 13.40 -11.37
C PRO A 137 -1.24 12.83 -12.62
N GLU A 138 -0.15 13.45 -13.03
CA GLU A 138 0.62 13.03 -14.23
C GLU A 138 1.36 11.70 -13.99
N GLU A 139 1.60 11.33 -12.74
CA GLU A 139 2.25 10.07 -12.40
C GLU A 139 1.28 8.88 -12.42
N LEU A 140 -0.02 9.14 -12.50
CA LEU A 140 -1.06 8.11 -12.57
C LEU A 140 -1.36 7.80 -14.03
N VAL A 141 -1.10 6.55 -14.43
CA VAL A 141 -1.29 6.14 -15.82
C VAL A 141 -2.71 5.60 -16.01
N ASP A 142 -3.47 6.23 -16.91
CA ASP A 142 -4.80 5.77 -17.26
C ASP A 142 -4.71 4.90 -18.51
N TYR A 143 -5.00 3.62 -18.35
CA TYR A 143 -4.99 2.67 -19.46
C TYR A 143 -5.95 1.52 -19.17
N ARG A 144 -6.37 0.82 -20.23
CA ARG A 144 -7.20 -0.37 -20.09
C ARG A 144 -6.32 -1.61 -20.28
N SER A 145 -6.27 -2.46 -19.26
CA SER A 145 -5.54 -3.72 -19.36
C SER A 145 -6.15 -4.64 -20.43
N CYS A 146 -5.33 -5.34 -21.18
CA CYS A 146 -5.80 -6.36 -22.12
C CYS A 146 -6.52 -7.51 -21.42
N ALA A 147 -6.32 -7.70 -20.12
CA ALA A 147 -7.00 -8.72 -19.32
C ALA A 147 -8.34 -8.25 -18.75
N HIS A 148 -8.71 -6.98 -18.93
CA HIS A 148 -9.88 -6.39 -18.27
C HIS A 148 -11.15 -7.21 -18.49
N GLU A 149 -11.41 -7.64 -19.73
CA GLU A 149 -12.62 -8.40 -20.07
C GLU A 149 -12.62 -9.83 -19.56
N TRP A 150 -11.46 -10.31 -19.08
CA TRP A 150 -11.31 -11.64 -18.49
C TRP A 150 -11.38 -11.61 -16.97
N ILE A 151 -11.31 -10.41 -16.38
CA ILE A 151 -11.41 -10.19 -14.93
C ILE A 151 -12.82 -9.72 -14.57
N TYR A 152 -13.39 -8.86 -15.38
CA TYR A 152 -14.72 -8.27 -15.18
C TYR A 152 -15.68 -8.68 -16.30
N GLU A 153 -16.96 -8.84 -15.95
CA GLU A 153 -18.00 -9.14 -16.94
C GLU A 153 -18.57 -7.88 -17.63
#